data_e615af8c18cd870655043e03f250befc
#
_entry.id   e615af8c18cd870655043e03f250befc
#
_cell.length_a   1.000
_cell.length_b   1.000
_cell.length_c   1.000
_cell.angle_alpha   90.00
_cell.angle_beta   90.00
_cell.angle_gamma   90.00
#
_symmetry.space_group_name_H-M   'P 1'
#
loop_
_entity.id
_entity.type
_entity.pdbx_description
1 polymer ?
#
loop_
_entity_poly.entity_id
_entity_poly.type
_entity_poly.pdbx_seq_one_letter_code
_entity_poly.pdbx_strand_id
1 'polypeptide(L)'
;MLSLPRYEPSRISLNGKRHYTCSQFPNVPEGMLLPSVTTVLSSMAPVGKIMALINWRKRVGNEEANRRTKLAANRGTWMHNVIEDLFNGEDIENHLEQREEWRPYFTAIEPFLELIDKPILAESAVAWWDDGEKQGYSGTLDQLALMTGGAIALCDWKTSYKIKPDYQLADYKKQLGAYSMAAEAMYGIDIEQAYCVISVYDPEEPKREAELQILQMDGFELVQQQAIMRDTVKRYFDLWYPGGKAFALTVDKG
;
A
#
# COMPACT_ATOMS: atom_id res chain seq x y z
N MET A 1 16.83 4.26 -20.16
CA MET A 1 15.46 3.90 -19.77
C MET A 1 15.53 3.37 -18.35
N LEU A 2 14.91 4.02 -17.36
CA LEU A 2 14.94 3.55 -15.98
C LEU A 2 14.09 2.26 -15.91
N SER A 3 14.75 1.13 -15.63
CA SER A 3 14.10 -0.15 -15.37
C SER A 3 14.62 -0.63 -14.02
N LEU A 4 13.71 -0.75 -13.06
CA LEU A 4 14.04 -1.18 -11.71
C LEU A 4 13.74 -2.67 -11.55
N PRO A 5 14.53 -3.41 -10.77
CA PRO A 5 14.24 -4.81 -10.50
C PRO A 5 12.98 -4.95 -9.66
N ARG A 6 12.10 -5.89 -10.03
CA ARG A 6 10.92 -6.27 -9.26
C ARG A 6 11.28 -7.33 -8.22
N TYR A 7 10.73 -7.20 -7.02
CA TYR A 7 10.95 -8.14 -5.93
C TYR A 7 9.64 -8.77 -5.47
N GLU A 8 9.66 -10.08 -5.27
CA GLU A 8 8.49 -10.88 -4.85
C GLU A 8 8.87 -11.82 -3.69
N PRO A 9 9.16 -11.29 -2.50
CA PRO A 9 9.52 -12.11 -1.35
C PRO A 9 8.34 -12.93 -0.85
N SER A 10 8.64 -14.08 -0.22
CA SER A 10 7.60 -14.90 0.41
C SER A 10 6.93 -14.13 1.55
N ARG A 11 5.59 -14.25 1.61
CA ARG A 11 4.76 -13.70 2.69
C ARG A 11 4.47 -14.79 3.70
N ILE A 12 4.74 -14.54 4.97
CA ILE A 12 4.44 -15.45 6.07
C ILE A 12 3.55 -14.78 7.11
N SER A 13 2.82 -15.56 7.86
CA SER A 13 2.00 -15.09 8.98
C SER A 13 2.62 -15.50 10.31
N LEU A 14 3.03 -14.51 11.12
CA LEU A 14 3.47 -14.72 12.50
C LEU A 14 2.43 -14.12 13.44
N ASN A 15 1.83 -14.96 14.29
CA ASN A 15 0.78 -14.53 15.23
C ASN A 15 -0.35 -13.72 14.55
N GLY A 16 -0.77 -14.16 13.35
CA GLY A 16 -1.80 -13.50 12.56
C GLY A 16 -1.38 -12.19 11.89
N LYS A 17 -0.09 -11.82 11.96
CA LYS A 17 0.47 -10.62 11.36
C LYS A 17 1.33 -10.96 10.15
N ARG A 18 1.17 -10.20 9.06
CA ARG A 18 1.94 -10.39 7.82
C ARG A 18 3.38 -9.95 7.98
N HIS A 19 4.29 -10.81 7.58
CA HIS A 19 5.73 -10.56 7.48
C HIS A 19 6.23 -10.97 6.10
N TYR A 20 7.42 -10.48 5.75
CA TYR A 20 8.12 -10.79 4.49
C TYR A 20 9.49 -11.37 4.78
N THR A 21 9.89 -12.38 4.02
CA THR A 21 11.28 -12.85 3.98
C THR A 21 12.14 -11.83 3.23
N CYS A 22 13.34 -11.54 3.72
CA CYS A 22 14.12 -10.40 3.21
C CYS A 22 15.38 -10.78 2.44
N SER A 23 15.56 -12.06 2.11
CA SER A 23 16.74 -12.55 1.38
C SER A 23 16.94 -11.94 -0.03
N GLN A 24 15.91 -11.34 -0.60
CA GLN A 24 15.96 -10.72 -1.92
C GLN A 24 16.26 -9.22 -1.89
N PHE A 25 16.11 -8.56 -0.74
CA PHE A 25 16.25 -7.11 -0.65
C PHE A 25 17.72 -6.69 -0.50
N PRO A 26 18.23 -5.77 -1.33
CA PRO A 26 19.63 -5.38 -1.32
C PRO A 26 20.06 -4.60 -0.08
N ASN A 27 19.10 -3.96 0.60
CA ASN A 27 19.31 -3.08 1.75
C ASN A 27 18.93 -3.70 3.09
N VAL A 28 18.59 -5.00 3.13
CA VAL A 28 18.19 -5.71 4.36
C VAL A 28 19.13 -6.89 4.58
N PRO A 29 19.63 -7.12 5.80
CA PRO A 29 20.49 -8.29 6.08
C PRO A 29 19.77 -9.61 5.77
N GLU A 30 20.54 -10.58 5.28
CA GLU A 30 20.03 -11.91 4.94
C GLU A 30 19.38 -12.59 6.17
N GLY A 31 18.30 -13.35 5.94
CA GLY A 31 17.61 -14.10 6.98
C GLY A 31 16.68 -13.28 7.86
N MET A 32 16.52 -11.98 7.62
CA MET A 32 15.58 -11.15 8.38
C MET A 32 14.14 -11.37 7.96
N LEU A 33 13.23 -11.23 8.93
CA LEU A 33 11.79 -11.14 8.72
C LEU A 33 11.32 -9.75 9.08
N LEU A 34 10.67 -9.08 8.15
CA LEU A 34 10.13 -7.74 8.37
C LEU A 34 8.60 -7.74 8.40
N PRO A 35 7.98 -7.04 9.37
CA PRO A 35 6.54 -6.84 9.37
C PRO A 35 6.12 -6.03 8.14
N SER A 36 4.89 -6.27 7.65
CA SER A 36 4.37 -5.42 6.58
C SER A 36 4.07 -4.00 7.08
N VAL A 37 4.16 -3.01 6.17
CA VAL A 37 3.71 -1.63 6.44
C VAL A 37 2.32 -1.62 7.09
N THR A 38 1.37 -2.36 6.51
CA THR A 38 0.01 -2.45 7.04
C THR A 38 -0.06 -3.13 8.42
N THR A 39 0.82 -4.08 8.72
CA THR A 39 0.95 -4.67 10.06
C THR A 39 1.42 -3.64 11.07
N VAL A 40 2.45 -2.87 10.75
CA VAL A 40 2.97 -1.80 11.61
C VAL A 40 1.87 -0.77 11.87
N LEU A 41 1.26 -0.21 10.82
CA LEU A 41 0.24 0.83 10.95
C LEU A 41 -1.00 0.35 11.73
N SER A 42 -1.50 -0.86 11.46
CA SER A 42 -2.67 -1.41 12.16
C SER A 42 -2.38 -1.73 13.63
N SER A 43 -1.17 -2.20 13.95
CA SER A 43 -0.75 -2.48 15.34
C SER A 43 -0.55 -1.22 16.17
N MET A 44 -0.26 -0.10 15.52
CA MET A 44 -0.08 1.22 16.14
C MET A 44 -1.29 2.15 15.97
N ALA A 45 -2.43 1.58 15.53
CA ALA A 45 -3.65 2.35 15.33
C ALA A 45 -4.15 2.97 16.65
N PRO A 46 -4.61 4.23 16.63
CA PRO A 46 -5.21 4.86 17.81
C PRO A 46 -6.41 4.06 18.34
N VAL A 47 -6.57 4.02 19.66
CA VAL A 47 -7.68 3.31 20.33
C VAL A 47 -9.04 3.70 19.76
N GLY A 48 -9.25 4.98 19.47
CA GLY A 48 -10.50 5.47 18.86
C GLY A 48 -10.82 4.79 17.52
N LYS A 49 -9.81 4.53 16.68
CA LYS A 49 -9.98 3.83 15.40
C LYS A 49 -10.35 2.36 15.61
N ILE A 50 -9.68 1.70 16.57
CA ILE A 50 -9.98 0.31 16.93
C ILE A 50 -11.41 0.20 17.45
N MET A 51 -11.81 1.09 18.34
CA MET A 51 -13.18 1.14 18.89
C MET A 51 -14.24 1.42 17.82
N ALA A 52 -13.94 2.31 16.87
CA ALA A 52 -14.86 2.59 15.74
C ALA A 52 -15.09 1.33 14.88
N LEU A 53 -14.03 0.55 14.60
CA LEU A 53 -14.13 -0.71 13.88
C LEU A 53 -14.94 -1.76 14.66
N ILE A 54 -14.70 -1.89 15.97
CA ILE A 54 -15.46 -2.80 16.84
C ILE A 54 -16.95 -2.41 16.86
N ASN A 55 -17.25 -1.12 17.02
CA ASN A 55 -18.62 -0.64 17.05
C ASN A 55 -19.33 -0.82 15.69
N TRP A 56 -18.61 -0.60 14.60
CA TRP A 56 -19.15 -0.89 13.26
C TRP A 56 -19.48 -2.39 13.11
N ARG A 57 -18.56 -3.30 13.49
CA ARG A 57 -18.82 -4.76 13.44
C ARG A 57 -19.99 -5.16 14.31
N LYS A 58 -20.14 -4.60 15.52
CA LYS A 58 -21.29 -4.84 16.40
C LYS A 58 -22.61 -4.39 15.76
N ARG A 59 -22.61 -3.25 15.04
CA ARG A 59 -23.81 -2.69 14.41
C ARG A 59 -24.27 -3.48 13.19
N VAL A 60 -23.34 -3.91 12.33
CA VAL A 60 -23.69 -4.63 11.09
C VAL A 60 -23.73 -6.14 11.25
N GLY A 61 -23.17 -6.69 12.32
CA GLY A 61 -22.98 -8.12 12.54
C GLY A 61 -21.68 -8.63 11.94
N ASN A 62 -21.11 -9.70 12.53
CA ASN A 62 -19.81 -10.23 12.12
C ASN A 62 -19.83 -10.82 10.70
N GLU A 63 -20.90 -11.51 10.33
CA GLU A 63 -21.06 -12.13 9.01
C GLU A 63 -21.05 -11.07 7.91
N GLU A 64 -21.89 -10.05 8.05
CA GLU A 64 -21.97 -8.95 7.08
C GLU A 64 -20.69 -8.12 7.05
N ALA A 65 -20.06 -7.87 8.20
CA ALA A 65 -18.76 -7.21 8.26
C ALA A 65 -17.68 -8.00 7.50
N ASN A 66 -17.65 -9.33 7.65
CA ASN A 66 -16.72 -10.19 6.92
C ASN A 66 -17.01 -10.20 5.41
N ARG A 67 -18.29 -10.28 5.02
CA ARG A 67 -18.71 -10.20 3.61
C ARG A 67 -18.26 -8.89 2.97
N ARG A 68 -18.51 -7.74 3.62
CA ARG A 68 -18.07 -6.41 3.12
C ARG A 68 -16.57 -6.29 3.04
N THR A 69 -15.84 -6.79 4.02
CA THR A 69 -14.37 -6.78 4.02
C THR A 69 -13.80 -7.61 2.86
N LYS A 70 -14.35 -8.81 2.64
CA LYS A 70 -13.93 -9.69 1.53
C LYS A 70 -14.24 -9.06 0.17
N LEU A 71 -15.42 -8.47 0.02
CA LEU A 71 -15.82 -7.79 -1.22
C LEU A 71 -14.89 -6.60 -1.52
N ALA A 72 -14.58 -5.79 -0.51
CA ALA A 72 -13.65 -4.67 -0.69
C ALA A 72 -12.22 -5.14 -1.06
N ALA A 73 -11.74 -6.23 -0.45
CA ALA A 73 -10.43 -6.80 -0.78
C ALA A 73 -10.40 -7.36 -2.22
N ASN A 74 -11.43 -8.10 -2.63
CA ASN A 74 -11.52 -8.65 -3.99
C ASN A 74 -11.58 -7.54 -5.04
N ARG A 75 -12.35 -6.48 -4.78
CA ARG A 75 -12.44 -5.32 -5.67
C ARG A 75 -11.10 -4.58 -5.75
N GLY A 76 -10.41 -4.40 -4.64
CA GLY A 76 -9.06 -3.83 -4.63
C GLY A 76 -8.10 -4.64 -5.48
N THR A 77 -8.03 -5.95 -5.28
CA THR A 77 -7.18 -6.85 -6.08
C THR A 77 -7.54 -6.78 -7.57
N TRP A 78 -8.82 -6.78 -7.91
CA TRP A 78 -9.26 -6.62 -9.30
C TRP A 78 -8.77 -5.31 -9.92
N MET A 79 -8.89 -4.18 -9.20
CA MET A 79 -8.44 -2.86 -9.68
C MET A 79 -6.93 -2.86 -9.94
N HIS A 80 -6.14 -3.41 -9.02
CA HIS A 80 -4.69 -3.50 -9.18
C HIS A 80 -4.30 -4.35 -10.40
N ASN A 81 -4.94 -5.50 -10.60
CA ASN A 81 -4.69 -6.35 -11.78
C ASN A 81 -5.04 -5.62 -13.09
N VAL A 82 -6.19 -4.94 -13.15
CA VAL A 82 -6.58 -4.16 -14.34
C VAL A 82 -5.55 -3.09 -14.68
N ILE A 83 -5.05 -2.37 -13.67
CA ILE A 83 -4.06 -1.31 -13.87
C ILE A 83 -2.70 -1.90 -14.25
N GLU A 84 -2.28 -2.99 -13.63
CA GLU A 84 -1.02 -3.68 -13.97
C GLU A 84 -1.05 -4.18 -15.42
N ASP A 85 -2.12 -4.84 -15.84
CA ASP A 85 -2.28 -5.37 -17.20
C ASP A 85 -2.34 -4.24 -18.22
N LEU A 86 -3.06 -3.14 -17.92
CA LEU A 86 -3.09 -1.96 -18.78
C LEU A 86 -1.69 -1.42 -19.05
N PHE A 87 -0.87 -1.26 -18.00
CA PHE A 87 0.49 -0.74 -18.15
C PHE A 87 1.48 -1.74 -18.76
N ASN A 88 1.16 -3.03 -18.73
CA ASN A 88 1.89 -4.05 -19.47
C ASN A 88 1.49 -4.08 -20.96
N GLY A 89 0.49 -3.30 -21.39
CA GLY A 89 -0.02 -3.26 -22.75
C GLY A 89 -0.95 -4.43 -23.08
N GLU A 90 -1.51 -5.08 -22.07
CA GLU A 90 -2.45 -6.19 -22.22
C GLU A 90 -3.88 -5.67 -22.44
N ASP A 91 -4.73 -6.49 -23.07
CA ASP A 91 -6.15 -6.17 -23.23
C ASP A 91 -6.90 -6.38 -21.90
N ILE A 92 -7.40 -5.28 -21.35
CA ILE A 92 -8.13 -5.28 -20.08
C ILE A 92 -9.64 -5.50 -20.23
N GLU A 93 -10.19 -5.52 -21.45
CA GLU A 93 -11.64 -5.60 -21.67
C GLU A 93 -12.24 -6.86 -21.01
N ASN A 94 -11.52 -7.98 -21.07
CA ASN A 94 -11.93 -9.21 -20.40
C ASN A 94 -12.10 -9.06 -18.87
N HIS A 95 -11.22 -8.29 -18.19
CA HIS A 95 -11.39 -7.98 -16.77
C HIS A 95 -12.63 -7.13 -16.51
N LEU A 96 -12.87 -6.14 -17.38
CA LEU A 96 -14.00 -5.22 -17.27
C LEU A 96 -15.33 -5.92 -17.51
N GLU A 97 -15.40 -6.84 -18.47
CA GLU A 97 -16.58 -7.65 -18.75
C GLU A 97 -16.89 -8.67 -17.66
N GLN A 98 -15.88 -9.34 -17.12
CA GLN A 98 -16.05 -10.31 -16.03
C GLN A 98 -16.55 -9.67 -14.73
N ARG A 99 -16.39 -8.36 -14.57
CA ARG A 99 -16.77 -7.58 -13.40
C ARG A 99 -17.41 -6.25 -13.80
N GLU A 100 -18.41 -6.31 -14.64
CA GLU A 100 -19.12 -5.13 -15.15
C GLU A 100 -19.61 -4.23 -13.99
N GLU A 101 -20.02 -4.82 -12.85
CA GLU A 101 -20.43 -4.08 -11.67
C GLU A 101 -19.30 -3.26 -11.03
N TRP A 102 -18.04 -3.53 -11.38
CA TRP A 102 -16.87 -2.79 -10.89
C TRP A 102 -16.27 -1.84 -11.94
N ARG A 103 -16.70 -1.93 -13.18
CA ARG A 103 -16.25 -1.04 -14.27
C ARG A 103 -16.28 0.45 -13.88
N PRO A 104 -17.31 0.97 -13.19
CA PRO A 104 -17.33 2.38 -12.77
C PRO A 104 -16.13 2.80 -11.92
N TYR A 105 -15.57 1.88 -11.13
CA TYR A 105 -14.35 2.17 -10.36
C TYR A 105 -13.14 2.41 -11.27
N PHE A 106 -13.00 1.66 -12.35
CA PHE A 106 -11.91 1.85 -13.30
C PHE A 106 -12.12 3.15 -14.09
N THR A 107 -13.32 3.37 -14.61
CA THR A 107 -13.63 4.58 -15.38
C THR A 107 -13.36 5.88 -14.58
N ALA A 108 -13.58 5.85 -13.25
CA ALA A 108 -13.32 7.03 -12.42
C ALA A 108 -11.82 7.40 -12.37
N ILE A 109 -10.90 6.45 -12.54
CA ILE A 109 -9.45 6.72 -12.47
C ILE A 109 -8.80 6.96 -13.84
N GLU A 110 -9.49 6.67 -14.95
CA GLU A 110 -8.94 6.84 -16.31
C GLU A 110 -8.32 8.23 -16.53
N PRO A 111 -8.95 9.36 -16.09
CA PRO A 111 -8.35 10.68 -16.25
C PRO A 111 -7.02 10.85 -15.49
N PHE A 112 -6.82 10.13 -14.38
CA PHE A 112 -5.55 10.15 -13.67
C PHE A 112 -4.49 9.29 -14.37
N LEU A 113 -4.88 8.16 -14.96
CA LEU A 113 -3.96 7.28 -15.69
C LEU A 113 -3.34 8.00 -16.89
N GLU A 114 -4.06 8.93 -17.54
CA GLU A 114 -3.55 9.77 -18.63
C GLU A 114 -2.41 10.72 -18.20
N LEU A 115 -2.25 10.98 -16.89
CA LEU A 115 -1.15 11.78 -16.36
C LEU A 115 0.15 10.99 -16.21
N ILE A 116 0.11 9.68 -16.38
CA ILE A 116 1.26 8.79 -16.32
C ILE A 116 1.87 8.67 -17.72
N ASP A 117 3.06 9.27 -17.90
CA ASP A 117 3.80 9.14 -19.15
C ASP A 117 4.37 7.73 -19.31
N LYS A 118 4.86 7.17 -18.19
CA LYS A 118 5.49 5.84 -18.23
C LYS A 118 5.45 5.14 -16.87
N PRO A 119 5.01 3.87 -16.81
CA PRO A 119 5.24 3.03 -15.65
C PRO A 119 6.75 2.72 -15.50
N ILE A 120 7.27 2.83 -14.27
CA ILE A 120 8.67 2.49 -13.94
C ILE A 120 8.71 1.13 -13.24
N LEU A 121 7.79 0.90 -12.29
CA LEU A 121 7.72 -0.32 -11.50
C LEU A 121 6.27 -0.50 -11.00
N ALA A 122 5.72 -1.71 -11.11
CA ALA A 122 4.38 -2.05 -10.62
C ALA A 122 4.42 -3.27 -9.70
N GLU A 123 3.53 -3.30 -8.69
CA GLU A 123 3.30 -4.44 -7.77
C GLU A 123 4.58 -5.06 -7.24
N SER A 124 5.57 -4.24 -6.86
CA SER A 124 6.86 -4.70 -6.37
C SER A 124 6.98 -4.55 -4.86
N ALA A 125 7.55 -5.55 -4.22
CA ALA A 125 7.89 -5.43 -2.81
C ALA A 125 9.09 -4.49 -2.62
N VAL A 126 8.98 -3.66 -1.59
CA VAL A 126 10.03 -2.76 -1.13
C VAL A 126 10.26 -2.93 0.36
N ALA A 127 11.46 -2.62 0.82
CA ALA A 127 11.81 -2.70 2.23
C ALA A 127 12.66 -1.51 2.68
N TRP A 128 12.43 -1.09 3.88
CA TRP A 128 13.29 -0.15 4.59
C TRP A 128 13.91 -0.84 5.81
N TRP A 129 15.19 -0.60 6.03
CA TRP A 129 15.95 -1.15 7.13
C TRP A 129 16.81 -0.08 7.78
N ASP A 130 16.78 -0.02 9.11
CA ASP A 130 17.66 0.78 9.94
C ASP A 130 18.67 -0.15 10.61
N ASP A 131 19.93 -0.08 10.16
CA ASP A 131 20.98 -0.95 10.68
C ASP A 131 21.41 -0.58 12.10
N GLY A 132 21.26 0.67 12.51
CA GLY A 132 21.56 1.13 13.87
C GLY A 132 20.58 0.57 14.90
N GLU A 133 19.30 0.70 14.63
CA GLU A 133 18.23 0.25 15.53
C GLU A 133 17.82 -1.22 15.29
N LYS A 134 18.34 -1.88 14.22
CA LYS A 134 18.01 -3.26 13.82
C LYS A 134 16.50 -3.48 13.66
N GLN A 135 15.86 -2.57 12.98
CA GLN A 135 14.42 -2.54 12.75
C GLN A 135 14.09 -2.13 11.31
N GLY A 136 12.90 -2.49 10.86
CA GLY A 136 12.47 -2.16 9.51
C GLY A 136 11.09 -2.69 9.19
N TYR A 137 10.70 -2.52 7.96
CA TYR A 137 9.44 -3.04 7.41
C TYR A 137 9.60 -3.35 5.93
N SER A 138 8.64 -4.09 5.41
CA SER A 138 8.48 -4.34 3.98
C SER A 138 7.03 -4.16 3.57
N GLY A 139 6.78 -4.06 2.29
CA GLY A 139 5.43 -4.01 1.72
C GLY A 139 5.48 -4.05 0.22
N THR A 140 4.33 -4.19 -0.42
CA THR A 140 4.22 -4.08 -1.87
C THR A 140 3.72 -2.69 -2.19
N LEU A 141 4.50 -1.91 -2.94
CA LEU A 141 4.03 -0.67 -3.54
C LEU A 141 3.20 -0.99 -4.78
N ASP A 142 2.19 -0.18 -5.05
CA ASP A 142 1.31 -0.42 -6.18
C ASP A 142 2.01 0.02 -7.47
N GLN A 143 2.55 1.26 -7.52
CA GLN A 143 3.24 1.74 -8.72
C GLN A 143 4.22 2.88 -8.46
N LEU A 144 5.38 2.84 -9.15
CA LEU A 144 6.22 3.99 -9.45
C LEU A 144 6.04 4.37 -10.92
N ALA A 145 5.89 5.65 -11.19
CA ALA A 145 5.64 6.16 -12.53
C ALA A 145 6.40 7.46 -12.81
N LEU A 146 6.77 7.66 -14.07
CA LEU A 146 7.14 8.96 -14.59
C LEU A 146 5.85 9.67 -14.98
N MET A 147 5.59 10.83 -14.39
CA MET A 147 4.42 11.65 -14.71
C MET A 147 4.68 12.49 -15.96
N THR A 148 3.63 12.92 -16.64
CA THR A 148 3.71 13.78 -17.83
C THR A 148 4.47 15.09 -17.59
N GLY A 149 4.56 15.54 -16.33
CA GLY A 149 5.39 16.68 -15.91
C GLY A 149 6.87 16.37 -15.70
N GLY A 150 7.33 15.11 -15.89
CA GLY A 150 8.71 14.66 -15.72
C GLY A 150 9.08 14.23 -14.31
N ALA A 151 8.21 14.41 -13.31
CA ALA A 151 8.44 14.00 -11.93
C ALA A 151 8.31 12.47 -11.76
N ILE A 152 9.12 11.87 -10.88
CA ILE A 152 8.91 10.49 -10.43
C ILE A 152 7.90 10.51 -9.29
N ALA A 153 6.81 9.75 -9.47
CA ALA A 153 5.73 9.66 -8.50
C ALA A 153 5.48 8.23 -8.02
N LEU A 154 5.10 8.12 -6.75
CA LEU A 154 4.52 6.92 -6.15
C LEU A 154 2.99 7.02 -6.24
N CYS A 155 2.34 6.03 -6.85
CA CYS A 155 0.88 5.94 -6.92
C CYS A 155 0.39 4.72 -6.12
N ASP A 156 -0.65 4.92 -5.32
CA ASP A 156 -1.31 3.92 -4.48
C ASP A 156 -2.80 3.89 -4.82
N TRP A 157 -3.30 2.76 -5.33
CA TRP A 157 -4.66 2.63 -5.87
C TRP A 157 -5.63 2.13 -4.81
N LYS A 158 -6.75 2.82 -4.66
CA LYS A 158 -7.75 2.47 -3.66
C LYS A 158 -9.16 2.52 -4.26
N THR A 159 -10.04 1.71 -3.70
CA THR A 159 -11.49 1.76 -3.99
C THR A 159 -12.28 2.06 -2.73
N SER A 160 -13.34 2.83 -2.85
CA SER A 160 -14.20 3.22 -1.73
C SER A 160 -15.67 3.32 -2.15
N TYR A 161 -16.60 3.08 -1.23
CA TYR A 161 -18.04 3.34 -1.47
C TYR A 161 -18.40 4.82 -1.32
N LYS A 162 -17.55 5.63 -0.69
CA LYS A 162 -17.81 7.06 -0.46
C LYS A 162 -16.51 7.82 -0.28
N ILE A 163 -16.57 9.11 -0.53
CA ILE A 163 -15.50 10.06 -0.27
C ILE A 163 -15.02 9.90 1.19
N LYS A 164 -13.71 9.85 1.36
CA LYS A 164 -13.08 9.76 2.67
C LYS A 164 -12.77 11.16 3.21
N PRO A 165 -13.22 11.49 4.43
CA PRO A 165 -12.80 12.72 5.08
C PRO A 165 -11.32 12.67 5.45
N ASP A 166 -10.70 13.84 5.62
CA ASP A 166 -9.25 13.99 5.83
C ASP A 166 -8.68 13.13 6.96
N TYR A 167 -9.41 12.99 8.06
CA TYR A 167 -8.95 12.17 9.19
C TYR A 167 -8.81 10.68 8.84
N GLN A 168 -9.51 10.20 7.81
CA GLN A 168 -9.36 8.83 7.30
C GLN A 168 -8.19 8.67 6.33
N LEU A 169 -7.70 9.77 5.76
CA LEU A 169 -6.57 9.79 4.84
C LEU A 169 -5.20 9.71 5.56
N ALA A 170 -5.17 9.94 6.86
CA ALA A 170 -3.93 9.97 7.64
C ALA A 170 -3.09 8.68 7.53
N ASP A 171 -3.73 7.51 7.46
CA ASP A 171 -3.01 6.25 7.31
C ASP A 171 -2.51 6.04 5.88
N TYR A 172 -3.21 6.58 4.87
CA TYR A 172 -2.73 6.57 3.48
C TYR A 172 -1.49 7.46 3.34
N LYS A 173 -1.48 8.64 3.98
CA LYS A 173 -0.27 9.50 4.02
C LYS A 173 0.93 8.75 4.60
N LYS A 174 0.75 8.05 5.73
CA LYS A 174 1.82 7.24 6.33
C LYS A 174 2.25 6.08 5.43
N GLN A 175 1.31 5.43 4.75
CA GLN A 175 1.60 4.34 3.82
C GLN A 175 2.44 4.83 2.64
N LEU A 176 2.07 5.96 2.04
CA LEU A 176 2.84 6.61 0.97
C LEU A 176 4.25 7.00 1.45
N GLY A 177 4.39 7.61 2.64
CA GLY A 177 5.69 7.92 3.24
C GLY A 177 6.53 6.67 3.52
N ALA A 178 5.90 5.56 3.95
CA ALA A 178 6.60 4.29 4.13
C ALA A 178 7.11 3.72 2.81
N TYR A 179 6.28 3.71 1.78
CA TYR A 179 6.69 3.16 0.49
C TYR A 179 7.70 4.04 -0.23
N SER A 180 7.60 5.38 -0.16
CA SER A 180 8.61 6.26 -0.73
C SER A 180 9.96 6.05 -0.05
N MET A 181 10.03 6.06 1.27
CA MET A 181 11.28 5.82 2.02
C MET A 181 11.91 4.46 1.69
N ALA A 182 11.10 3.41 1.54
CA ALA A 182 11.59 2.09 1.20
C ALA A 182 12.10 2.01 -0.25
N ALA A 183 11.38 2.61 -1.21
CA ALA A 183 11.78 2.63 -2.61
C ALA A 183 13.04 3.48 -2.82
N GLU A 184 13.13 4.65 -2.19
CA GLU A 184 14.34 5.49 -2.21
C GLU A 184 15.56 4.74 -1.66
N ALA A 185 15.40 4.03 -0.53
CA ALA A 185 16.47 3.26 0.10
C ALA A 185 16.93 2.06 -0.75
N MET A 186 16.02 1.42 -1.49
CA MET A 186 16.34 0.25 -2.31
C MET A 186 16.92 0.61 -3.68
N TYR A 187 16.39 1.66 -4.29
CA TYR A 187 16.67 1.96 -5.70
C TYR A 187 17.54 3.21 -5.89
N GLY A 188 17.78 4.00 -4.84
CA GLY A 188 18.55 5.23 -4.92
C GLY A 188 17.89 6.28 -5.83
N ILE A 189 16.58 6.27 -5.93
CA ILE A 189 15.79 7.24 -6.69
C ILE A 189 15.25 8.31 -5.77
N ASP A 190 14.89 9.46 -6.33
CA ASP A 190 14.23 10.55 -5.63
C ASP A 190 12.74 10.56 -6.02
N ILE A 191 11.84 10.43 -5.03
CA ILE A 191 10.40 10.44 -5.25
C ILE A 191 9.87 11.83 -4.93
N GLU A 192 9.54 12.57 -5.97
CA GLU A 192 9.16 13.97 -5.87
C GLU A 192 7.69 14.18 -5.48
N GLN A 193 6.84 13.19 -5.78
CA GLN A 193 5.40 13.26 -5.56
C GLN A 193 4.84 11.90 -5.16
N ALA A 194 3.74 11.90 -4.41
CA ALA A 194 2.98 10.69 -4.17
C ALA A 194 1.47 10.95 -4.24
N TYR A 195 0.76 9.96 -4.73
CA TYR A 195 -0.69 10.01 -4.91
C TYR A 195 -1.35 8.79 -4.30
N CYS A 196 -2.36 8.99 -3.45
CA CYS A 196 -3.35 7.96 -3.19
C CYS A 196 -4.58 8.28 -4.04
N VAL A 197 -4.80 7.47 -5.05
CA VAL A 197 -5.85 7.63 -6.06
C VAL A 197 -7.02 6.76 -5.66
N ILE A 198 -8.11 7.37 -5.21
CA ILE A 198 -9.24 6.66 -4.62
C ILE A 198 -10.42 6.75 -5.59
N SER A 199 -10.74 5.64 -6.21
CA SER A 199 -11.97 5.52 -6.98
C SER A 199 -13.16 5.31 -6.04
N VAL A 200 -14.17 6.15 -6.17
CA VAL A 200 -15.34 6.17 -5.29
C VAL A 200 -16.60 5.85 -6.08
N TYR A 201 -17.22 4.73 -5.77
CA TYR A 201 -18.50 4.33 -6.36
C TYR A 201 -19.29 3.44 -5.40
N ASP A 202 -20.58 3.66 -5.29
CA ASP A 202 -21.49 2.85 -4.47
C ASP A 202 -22.42 2.04 -5.40
N PRO A 203 -22.22 0.71 -5.51
CA PRO A 203 -23.11 -0.13 -6.31
C PRO A 203 -24.56 -0.19 -5.80
N GLU A 204 -24.81 0.19 -4.53
CA GLU A 204 -26.16 0.29 -3.97
C GLU A 204 -26.87 1.59 -4.43
N GLU A 205 -26.09 2.58 -4.96
CA GLU A 205 -26.58 3.83 -5.56
C GLU A 205 -26.15 3.95 -7.04
N PRO A 206 -26.55 3.04 -7.94
CA PRO A 206 -25.99 2.93 -9.30
C PRO A 206 -26.31 4.12 -10.21
N LYS A 207 -27.22 5.01 -9.81
CA LYS A 207 -27.53 6.26 -10.52
C LYS A 207 -26.52 7.37 -10.24
N ARG A 208 -25.68 7.21 -9.22
CA ARG A 208 -24.60 8.13 -8.89
C ARG A 208 -23.40 7.78 -9.75
N GLU A 209 -22.84 8.78 -10.41
CA GLU A 209 -21.59 8.62 -11.15
C GLU A 209 -20.44 8.28 -10.20
N ALA A 210 -19.49 7.51 -10.70
CA ALA A 210 -18.26 7.25 -9.97
C ALA A 210 -17.42 8.53 -9.88
N GLU A 211 -16.79 8.75 -8.73
CA GLU A 211 -16.02 9.95 -8.44
C GLU A 211 -14.54 9.58 -8.20
N LEU A 212 -13.66 10.51 -8.50
CA LEU A 212 -12.23 10.41 -8.22
C LEU A 212 -11.87 11.29 -7.03
N GLN A 213 -11.31 10.70 -5.98
CA GLN A 213 -10.70 11.42 -4.87
C GLN A 213 -9.19 11.22 -4.90
N ILE A 214 -8.42 12.31 -4.95
CA ILE A 214 -6.96 12.27 -4.99
C ILE A 214 -6.42 12.88 -3.69
N LEU A 215 -5.57 12.11 -3.00
CA LEU A 215 -4.67 12.63 -1.98
C LEU A 215 -3.30 12.76 -2.64
N GLN A 216 -2.85 13.99 -2.82
CA GLN A 216 -1.51 14.31 -3.34
C GLN A 216 -0.60 14.75 -2.19
N MET A 217 0.66 14.36 -2.27
CA MET A 217 1.74 14.86 -1.41
C MET A 217 2.93 15.25 -2.28
N ASP A 218 3.54 16.37 -1.96
CA ASP A 218 4.83 16.80 -2.52
C ASP A 218 6.01 16.19 -1.75
N GLY A 219 7.24 16.42 -2.21
CA GLY A 219 8.45 15.90 -1.58
C GLY A 219 8.61 16.33 -0.13
N PHE A 220 8.18 17.55 0.23
CA PHE A 220 8.27 18.03 1.62
C PHE A 220 7.30 17.27 2.53
N GLU A 221 6.06 17.08 2.11
CA GLU A 221 5.07 16.29 2.83
C GLU A 221 5.50 14.83 2.94
N LEU A 222 6.12 14.26 1.90
CA LEU A 222 6.68 12.90 1.92
C LEU A 222 7.74 12.74 2.99
N VAL A 223 8.71 13.66 3.07
CA VAL A 223 9.76 13.64 4.11
C VAL A 223 9.15 13.70 5.52
N GLN A 224 8.10 14.50 5.72
CA GLN A 224 7.39 14.52 7.00
C GLN A 224 6.75 13.18 7.32
N GLN A 225 6.11 12.51 6.35
CA GLN A 225 5.48 11.21 6.56
C GLN A 225 6.51 10.08 6.75
N GLN A 226 7.66 10.17 6.10
CA GLN A 226 8.80 9.28 6.33
C GLN A 226 9.30 9.39 7.78
N ALA A 227 9.44 10.61 8.32
CA ALA A 227 9.83 10.83 9.71
C ALA A 227 8.81 10.26 10.69
N ILE A 228 7.51 10.46 10.44
CA ILE A 228 6.42 9.88 11.22
C ILE A 228 6.45 8.34 11.16
N MET A 229 6.77 7.79 9.99
CA MET A 229 6.84 6.34 9.83
C MET A 229 8.03 5.74 10.58
N ARG A 230 9.21 6.37 10.58
CA ARG A 230 10.38 5.95 11.40
C ARG A 230 10.02 5.86 12.87
N ASP A 231 9.40 6.91 13.43
CA ASP A 231 8.93 6.91 14.82
C ASP A 231 7.87 5.82 15.07
N THR A 232 6.96 5.61 14.14
CA THR A 232 5.93 4.57 14.24
C THR A 232 6.54 3.16 14.25
N VAL A 233 7.55 2.90 13.42
CA VAL A 233 8.31 1.63 13.40
C VAL A 233 9.04 1.44 14.71
N LYS A 234 9.75 2.46 15.20
CA LYS A 234 10.45 2.39 16.49
C LYS A 234 9.49 1.99 17.60
N ARG A 235 8.38 2.69 17.77
CA ARG A 235 7.36 2.36 18.77
C ARG A 235 6.76 0.97 18.59
N TYR A 236 6.56 0.53 17.34
CA TYR A 236 6.10 -0.82 17.04
C TYR A 236 7.08 -1.88 17.56
N PHE A 237 8.40 -1.70 17.31
CA PHE A 237 9.41 -2.65 17.78
C PHE A 237 9.58 -2.61 19.29
N ASP A 238 9.57 -1.45 19.91
CA ASP A 238 9.63 -1.31 21.38
C ASP A 238 8.47 -2.04 22.08
N LEU A 239 7.28 -2.02 21.49
CA LEU A 239 6.08 -2.64 22.05
C LEU A 239 5.97 -4.15 21.80
N TRP A 240 6.27 -4.58 20.57
CA TRP A 240 6.00 -5.95 20.13
C TRP A 240 7.22 -6.86 20.14
N TYR A 241 8.41 -6.27 20.19
CA TYR A 241 9.70 -6.97 20.18
C TYR A 241 10.58 -6.38 21.29
N PRO A 242 10.35 -6.73 22.58
CA PRO A 242 11.13 -6.24 23.69
C PRO A 242 12.63 -6.49 23.48
N GLY A 243 13.42 -5.41 23.41
CA GLY A 243 14.81 -5.45 22.98
C GLY A 243 15.06 -4.91 21.55
N GLY A 244 14.00 -4.44 20.86
CA GLY A 244 14.08 -3.62 19.64
C GLY A 244 14.64 -4.29 18.41
N LYS A 245 14.64 -5.63 18.31
CA LYS A 245 15.30 -6.32 17.20
C LYS A 245 14.32 -7.07 16.32
N ALA A 246 14.41 -6.86 15.02
CA ALA A 246 13.74 -7.71 14.03
C ALA A 246 14.17 -9.18 14.19
N PHE A 247 13.25 -10.11 13.97
CA PHE A 247 13.57 -11.54 14.00
C PHE A 247 14.47 -11.91 12.84
N ALA A 248 15.63 -12.51 13.16
CA ALA A 248 16.32 -13.35 12.21
C ALA A 248 15.58 -14.70 12.13
N LEU A 249 15.22 -15.16 10.94
CA LEU A 249 14.96 -16.57 10.72
C LEU A 249 16.30 -17.28 10.86
N THR A 250 16.56 -17.91 12.00
CA THR A 250 17.51 -19.00 12.03
C THR A 250 16.88 -20.13 11.22
N VAL A 251 17.20 -20.16 9.93
CA VAL A 251 16.99 -21.38 9.15
C VAL A 251 17.98 -22.37 9.72
N ASP A 252 17.53 -23.26 10.59
CA ASP A 252 18.29 -24.47 10.91
C ASP A 252 18.55 -25.17 9.57
N LYS A 253 19.79 -25.05 9.08
CA LYS A 253 20.29 -25.88 8.00
C LYS A 253 20.52 -27.26 8.62
N GLY A 254 19.40 -28.05 8.74
CA GLY A 254 19.49 -29.48 8.99
C GLY A 254 20.04 -30.22 7.78
#